data_200bbe941ae069893e76d37bef5e75c0
#
_entry.id   200bbe941ae069893e76d37bef5e75c0
#
_cell.length_a   1.000
_cell.length_b   1.000
_cell.length_c   1.000
_cell.angle_alpha   90.00
_cell.angle_beta   90.00
_cell.angle_gamma   90.00
#
_symmetry.space_group_name_H-M   'P 1'
#
loop_
_entity.id
_entity.type
_entity.pdbx_description
1 polymer ?
#
loop_
_entity_poly.entity_id
_entity_poly.type
_entity_poly.pdbx_seq_one_letter_code
_entity_poly.pdbx_strand_id
1 'polypeptide(L)'
;MYRCMLRLAERRWQCSVRCMSAAARRRRALHSAFPVLEQPLLPIHQQMYETNLRNSNACHKKFIELSEKVRKGGGEKSIARHTQRNKKLLVRDRLRFLLDDEDFLELSPLAGLGLPYGDIPSAGCLTGIGRINGLWCVFIANDATVKGGTAYPITVKKQLRAQEVAIQNRLPCVYLVDSGGAFLPLQSDIFPDKNHGGKMFYYEAIMSAMKIPQVSVVCGSCTAGGAYIPTMAEETVMVHRIGTIFLGGLPLVKAATGEEVTPEDLGGATLHAEVSGCVDHFAWDEKQAYHDTRNIMSTLNFQLPEEEDEDEEKTRKRKAEEEPLYSSEELLGLAPRSYNHSLDVKMVVSRLTDGSRFQEFNLRYGTTLITGFAKIHGHLVGILANNGELSYQAALKGSRFVQLCDQRNIPLVFLQNTAPTAALTLSTAQCGRTFDPNFLFLWPNARVSMTAPGHAGSLLPPDSEQDEEEKKKHEDKLNKRLEEESSAFFSSG
;
A
#
# COMPACT_ATOMS: atom_id res chain seq x y z
N MET A 1 16.31 25.67 5.69
CA MET A 1 14.91 26.14 5.55
C MET A 1 14.83 27.35 4.60
N TYR A 2 15.51 28.45 4.83
CA TYR A 2 15.42 29.66 3.98
C TYR A 2 15.90 29.44 2.52
N ARG A 3 17.01 28.74 2.27
CA ARG A 3 17.46 28.37 0.91
C ARG A 3 16.62 27.28 0.25
N CYS A 4 16.01 26.39 1.03
CA CYS A 4 15.05 25.42 0.52
C CYS A 4 13.74 26.12 0.15
N MET A 5 13.28 27.08 0.96
CA MET A 5 12.13 27.94 0.61
C MET A 5 12.45 28.89 -0.56
N LEU A 6 13.66 29.47 -0.63
CA LEU A 6 14.08 30.30 -1.76
C LEU A 6 14.33 29.45 -3.02
N ARG A 7 14.95 28.27 -2.92
CA ARG A 7 15.09 27.36 -4.08
C ARG A 7 13.77 26.72 -4.49
N LEU A 8 12.88 26.43 -3.56
CA LEU A 8 11.50 26.05 -3.88
C LEU A 8 10.72 27.24 -4.47
N ALA A 9 10.94 28.45 -3.97
CA ALA A 9 10.37 29.66 -4.56
C ALA A 9 11.02 30.00 -5.91
N GLU A 10 12.36 29.94 -6.03
CA GLU A 10 13.06 30.20 -7.30
C GLU A 10 12.85 29.07 -8.33
N ARG A 11 12.84 27.79 -7.94
CA ARG A 11 12.50 26.71 -8.87
C ARG A 11 11.01 26.62 -9.17
N ARG A 12 10.13 26.92 -8.22
CA ARG A 12 8.70 27.15 -8.54
C ARG A 12 8.56 28.37 -9.45
N TRP A 13 9.31 29.42 -9.24
CA TRP A 13 9.34 30.58 -10.13
C TRP A 13 9.90 30.23 -11.51
N GLN A 14 11.05 29.52 -11.59
CA GLN A 14 11.64 29.10 -12.85
C GLN A 14 10.88 27.94 -13.51
N CYS A 15 10.33 26.99 -12.77
CA CYS A 15 9.45 25.95 -13.29
C CYS A 15 8.05 26.52 -13.63
N SER A 16 7.53 27.43 -12.81
CA SER A 16 6.32 28.20 -13.11
C SER A 16 6.52 29.09 -14.34
N VAL A 17 7.67 29.74 -14.48
CA VAL A 17 7.99 30.58 -15.67
C VAL A 17 8.25 29.70 -16.90
N ARG A 18 8.85 28.51 -16.80
CA ARG A 18 8.97 27.56 -17.93
C ARG A 18 7.70 26.79 -18.23
N CYS A 19 6.92 26.39 -17.25
CA CYS A 19 5.57 25.88 -17.46
C CYS A 19 4.60 26.99 -17.88
N MET A 20 4.73 28.22 -17.39
CA MET A 20 3.96 29.36 -17.86
C MET A 20 4.29 29.75 -19.30
N SER A 21 5.52 29.53 -19.81
CA SER A 21 5.81 29.75 -21.24
C SER A 21 5.20 28.70 -22.15
N ALA A 22 4.92 27.48 -21.67
CA ALA A 22 4.26 26.43 -22.44
C ALA A 22 2.74 26.35 -22.16
N ALA A 23 2.29 26.63 -20.95
CA ALA A 23 0.88 26.60 -20.52
C ALA A 23 0.20 28.00 -20.52
N ALA A 24 0.97 29.08 -20.46
CA ALA A 24 0.45 30.46 -20.44
C ALA A 24 -0.11 30.92 -21.78
N ARG A 25 -0.06 30.09 -22.82
CA ARG A 25 -0.81 30.40 -24.07
C ARG A 25 -2.29 30.04 -24.02
N ARG A 26 -2.82 29.47 -22.92
CA ARG A 26 -4.25 29.13 -22.80
C ARG A 26 -4.93 29.39 -21.46
N ARG A 27 -4.22 29.83 -20.43
CA ARG A 27 -4.89 30.34 -19.24
C ARG A 27 -4.90 31.88 -19.33
N ARG A 28 -6.08 32.50 -19.42
CA ARG A 28 -6.27 33.87 -18.97
C ARG A 28 -5.76 33.88 -17.53
N ALA A 29 -4.55 34.43 -17.32
CA ALA A 29 -4.06 34.67 -15.99
C ALA A 29 -5.18 35.43 -15.27
N LEU A 30 -5.75 34.85 -14.24
CA LEU A 30 -6.54 35.60 -13.27
C LEU A 30 -5.57 36.63 -12.69
N HIS A 31 -5.61 37.82 -13.26
CA HIS A 31 -4.89 38.96 -12.68
C HIS A 31 -5.50 39.18 -11.31
N SER A 32 -4.72 38.92 -10.26
CA SER A 32 -5.11 39.28 -8.92
C SER A 32 -5.50 40.75 -8.91
N ALA A 33 -6.72 41.07 -8.47
CA ALA A 33 -7.15 42.47 -8.27
C ALA A 33 -6.50 43.10 -7.02
N PHE A 34 -5.62 42.37 -6.33
CA PHE A 34 -4.92 42.91 -5.18
C PHE A 34 -3.88 43.96 -5.59
N PRO A 35 -3.78 45.06 -4.84
CA PRO A 35 -2.81 46.11 -5.14
C PRO A 35 -1.36 45.58 -4.99
N VAL A 36 -0.50 46.01 -5.91
CA VAL A 36 0.94 45.76 -5.82
C VAL A 36 1.52 46.63 -4.71
N LEU A 37 2.23 46.04 -3.77
CA LEU A 37 2.97 46.76 -2.75
C LEU A 37 4.34 47.23 -3.35
N GLU A 38 4.35 48.43 -3.85
CA GLU A 38 5.55 49.06 -4.36
C GLU A 38 6.34 49.70 -3.19
N GLN A 39 7.02 48.87 -2.41
CA GLN A 39 7.88 49.36 -1.33
C GLN A 39 9.34 49.09 -1.66
N PRO A 40 10.11 50.12 -2.13
CA PRO A 40 11.56 49.99 -2.24
C PRO A 40 12.17 49.78 -0.85
N LEU A 41 13.40 49.27 -0.80
CA LEU A 41 14.20 49.21 0.42
C LEU A 41 14.19 50.61 1.06
N LEU A 42 13.32 50.80 2.05
CA LEU A 42 13.23 52.04 2.80
C LEU A 42 14.53 52.31 3.52
N PRO A 43 14.82 53.58 3.91
CA PRO A 43 16.10 53.99 4.46
C PRO A 43 16.37 53.34 5.81
N ILE A 44 16.64 52.05 5.78
CA ILE A 44 17.43 51.43 6.82
C ILE A 44 18.80 52.00 6.66
N HIS A 45 19.31 52.67 7.69
CA HIS A 45 20.67 53.21 7.67
C HIS A 45 21.62 52.11 7.15
N GLN A 46 22.38 52.37 6.12
CA GLN A 46 23.21 51.39 5.40
C GLN A 46 24.06 50.53 6.35
N GLN A 47 24.63 51.14 7.39
CA GLN A 47 25.41 50.44 8.41
C GLN A 47 24.60 49.42 9.20
N MET A 48 23.32 49.69 9.48
CA MET A 48 22.42 48.77 10.14
C MET A 48 22.08 47.62 9.21
N TYR A 49 21.78 47.88 7.95
CA TYR A 49 21.51 46.85 6.93
C TYR A 49 22.66 45.87 6.78
N GLU A 50 23.91 46.40 6.65
CA GLU A 50 25.12 45.58 6.54
C GLU A 50 25.38 44.74 7.79
N THR A 51 25.11 45.28 8.97
CA THR A 51 25.21 44.56 10.24
C THR A 51 24.19 43.42 10.32
N ASN A 52 22.94 43.68 9.96
CA ASN A 52 21.88 42.66 9.90
C ASN A 52 22.21 41.59 8.87
N LEU A 53 22.72 41.97 7.70
CA LEU A 53 23.11 41.04 6.65
C LEU A 53 24.24 40.11 7.11
N ARG A 54 25.29 40.66 7.77
CA ARG A 54 26.39 39.86 8.33
C ARG A 54 25.89 38.85 9.37
N ASN A 55 25.03 39.30 10.29
CA ASN A 55 24.44 38.42 11.29
C ASN A 55 23.58 37.30 10.66
N SER A 56 22.74 37.63 9.69
CA SER A 56 21.88 36.65 8.99
C SER A 56 22.73 35.64 8.21
N ASN A 57 23.80 36.09 7.56
CA ASN A 57 24.75 35.21 6.86
C ASN A 57 25.48 34.26 7.81
N ALA A 58 25.87 34.74 9.01
CA ALA A 58 26.51 33.90 10.02
C ALA A 58 25.53 32.82 10.54
N CYS A 59 24.27 33.18 10.81
CA CYS A 59 23.23 32.23 11.21
C CYS A 59 22.95 31.21 10.11
N HIS A 60 22.89 31.66 8.86
CA HIS A 60 22.69 30.80 7.71
C HIS A 60 23.85 29.80 7.51
N LYS A 61 25.09 30.25 7.65
CA LYS A 61 26.27 29.38 7.60
C LYS A 61 26.20 28.30 8.68
N LYS A 62 25.89 28.69 9.94
CA LYS A 62 25.69 27.73 11.03
C LYS A 62 24.58 26.70 10.73
N PHE A 63 23.47 27.14 10.12
CA PHE A 63 22.41 26.24 9.73
C PHE A 63 22.87 25.20 8.69
N ILE A 64 23.66 25.62 7.70
CA ILE A 64 24.22 24.71 6.68
C ILE A 64 25.14 23.69 7.35
N GLU A 65 26.09 24.14 8.20
CA GLU A 65 27.01 23.24 8.92
C GLU A 65 26.28 22.19 9.76
N LEU A 66 25.24 22.60 10.50
CA LEU A 66 24.40 21.66 11.28
C LEU A 66 23.64 20.70 10.39
N SER A 67 23.10 21.17 9.26
CA SER A 67 22.37 20.33 8.30
C SER A 67 23.30 19.29 7.66
N GLU A 68 24.53 19.66 7.33
CA GLU A 68 25.54 18.71 6.83
C GLU A 68 25.93 17.67 7.90
N LYS A 69 26.08 18.12 9.16
CA LYS A 69 26.34 17.21 10.29
C LYS A 69 25.21 16.18 10.43
N VAL A 70 23.97 16.61 10.38
CA VAL A 70 22.81 15.72 10.49
C VAL A 70 22.71 14.76 9.31
N ARG A 71 23.03 15.18 8.09
CA ARG A 71 23.03 14.32 6.90
C ARG A 71 23.99 13.15 6.98
N LYS A 72 25.04 13.23 7.80
CA LYS A 72 25.96 12.13 8.08
C LYS A 72 25.38 11.03 8.98
N GLY A 73 24.15 11.19 9.46
CA GLY A 73 23.44 10.21 10.26
C GLY A 73 24.24 9.73 11.47
N GLY A 74 24.40 8.44 11.64
CA GLY A 74 25.16 7.80 12.71
C GLY A 74 26.69 7.81 12.54
N GLY A 75 27.21 8.49 11.49
CA GLY A 75 28.63 8.62 11.18
C GLY A 75 29.22 7.44 10.42
N GLU A 76 30.48 7.58 9.98
CA GLU A 76 31.14 6.66 9.02
C GLU A 76 31.12 5.19 9.44
N LYS A 77 31.42 4.89 10.70
CA LYS A 77 31.41 3.51 11.23
C LYS A 77 30.03 2.86 11.14
N SER A 78 28.98 3.62 11.47
CA SER A 78 27.60 3.14 11.43
C SER A 78 27.14 2.98 9.98
N ILE A 79 27.50 3.89 9.10
CA ILE A 79 27.23 3.84 7.66
C ILE A 79 27.90 2.60 7.05
N ALA A 80 29.20 2.39 7.30
CA ALA A 80 29.93 1.22 6.79
C ALA A 80 29.31 -0.11 7.28
N ARG A 81 28.93 -0.18 8.56
CA ARG A 81 28.23 -1.36 9.09
C ARG A 81 26.88 -1.57 8.40
N HIS A 82 26.12 -0.51 8.18
CA HIS A 82 24.80 -0.56 7.56
C HIS A 82 24.86 -0.99 6.08
N THR A 83 25.77 -0.40 5.31
CA THR A 83 25.86 -0.63 3.87
C THR A 83 26.69 -1.86 3.50
N GLN A 84 27.86 -2.03 4.12
CA GLN A 84 28.81 -3.08 3.73
C GLN A 84 28.48 -4.41 4.41
N ARG A 85 28.23 -4.40 5.74
CA ARG A 85 27.94 -5.62 6.48
C ARG A 85 26.48 -6.06 6.34
N ASN A 86 25.53 -5.14 6.54
CA ASN A 86 24.11 -5.45 6.53
C ASN A 86 23.52 -5.36 5.11
N LYS A 87 24.25 -4.86 4.14
CA LYS A 87 23.84 -4.70 2.71
C LYS A 87 22.54 -3.92 2.52
N LYS A 88 22.29 -2.94 3.39
CA LYS A 88 21.11 -2.09 3.36
C LYS A 88 21.39 -0.74 2.69
N LEU A 89 20.40 -0.17 2.06
CA LEU A 89 20.46 1.19 1.53
C LEU A 89 20.39 2.22 2.66
N LEU A 90 21.05 3.38 2.46
CA LEU A 90 20.88 4.50 3.37
C LEU A 90 19.49 5.11 3.23
N VAL A 91 18.96 5.70 4.30
CA VAL A 91 17.60 6.24 4.31
C VAL A 91 17.35 7.29 3.20
N ARG A 92 18.36 8.11 2.85
CA ARG A 92 18.22 9.08 1.77
C ARG A 92 18.26 8.42 0.38
N ASP A 93 18.99 7.33 0.22
CA ASP A 93 18.97 6.55 -1.03
C ASP A 93 17.63 5.83 -1.18
N ARG A 94 17.05 5.31 -0.09
CA ARG A 94 15.69 4.76 -0.05
C ARG A 94 14.67 5.78 -0.56
N LEU A 95 14.74 7.02 -0.06
CA LEU A 95 13.84 8.10 -0.50
C LEU A 95 14.04 8.46 -1.98
N ARG A 96 15.28 8.39 -2.53
CA ARG A 96 15.52 8.61 -3.97
C ARG A 96 14.85 7.57 -4.86
N PHE A 97 14.75 6.31 -4.41
CA PHE A 97 14.02 5.28 -5.16
C PHE A 97 12.50 5.40 -5.01
N LEU A 98 12.03 5.94 -3.90
CA LEU A 98 10.62 6.03 -3.59
C LEU A 98 9.96 7.28 -4.17
N LEU A 99 10.58 8.46 -4.00
CA LEU A 99 10.02 9.75 -4.38
C LEU A 99 10.20 10.02 -5.88
N ASP A 100 9.32 10.85 -6.43
CA ASP A 100 9.38 11.27 -7.84
C ASP A 100 10.52 12.26 -8.09
N ASP A 101 10.80 13.11 -7.09
CA ASP A 101 11.80 14.15 -7.13
C ASP A 101 12.74 14.05 -5.93
N GLU A 102 14.00 14.46 -6.09
CA GLU A 102 14.93 14.59 -4.97
C GLU A 102 14.60 15.78 -4.06
N ASP A 103 13.81 16.73 -4.54
CA ASP A 103 13.39 17.91 -3.80
C ASP A 103 12.08 17.60 -3.04
N PHE A 104 12.20 17.37 -1.74
CA PHE A 104 11.07 17.17 -0.83
C PHE A 104 11.16 18.14 0.37
N LEU A 105 10.05 18.39 1.00
CA LEU A 105 10.01 19.19 2.23
C LEU A 105 10.38 18.31 3.42
N GLU A 106 11.62 18.38 3.90
CA GLU A 106 12.03 17.68 5.13
C GLU A 106 11.53 18.44 6.36
N LEU A 107 10.78 17.73 7.22
CA LEU A 107 10.26 18.27 8.47
C LEU A 107 11.30 18.10 9.58
N SER A 108 11.55 19.17 10.35
CA SER A 108 12.42 19.20 11.53
C SER A 108 13.79 18.50 11.32
N PRO A 109 14.58 18.85 10.30
CA PRO A 109 15.84 18.16 10.00
C PRO A 109 16.87 18.22 11.14
N LEU A 110 16.86 19.27 11.96
CA LEU A 110 17.80 19.49 13.08
C LEU A 110 17.29 18.91 14.41
N ALA A 111 16.13 18.23 14.41
CA ALA A 111 15.61 17.61 15.63
C ALA A 111 16.61 16.58 16.18
N GLY A 112 16.76 16.57 17.50
CA GLY A 112 17.61 15.61 18.19
C GLY A 112 19.05 16.05 18.44
N LEU A 113 19.39 17.31 18.13
CA LEU A 113 20.69 17.89 18.50
C LEU A 113 20.63 18.59 19.85
N GLY A 114 21.69 18.46 20.65
CA GLY A 114 21.87 19.16 21.93
C GLY A 114 20.94 18.61 23.04
N LEU A 115 20.52 17.37 22.98
CA LEU A 115 19.66 16.77 24.01
C LEU A 115 20.46 16.26 25.23
N PRO A 116 19.84 16.21 26.43
CA PRO A 116 20.51 15.73 27.64
C PRO A 116 21.07 14.30 27.54
N TYR A 117 20.44 13.46 26.72
CA TYR A 117 20.84 12.06 26.44
C TYR A 117 21.75 11.92 25.21
N GLY A 118 22.30 13.02 24.71
CA GLY A 118 23.20 13.09 23.58
C GLY A 118 22.52 13.38 22.24
N ASP A 119 23.33 13.61 21.23
CA ASP A 119 22.86 13.90 19.87
C ASP A 119 22.23 12.68 19.21
N ILE A 120 21.01 12.83 18.71
CA ILE A 120 20.28 11.88 17.89
C ILE A 120 19.98 12.57 16.54
N PRO A 121 20.89 12.55 15.57
CA PRO A 121 20.75 13.28 14.32
C PRO A 121 19.41 13.03 13.62
N SER A 122 18.72 14.10 13.23
CA SER A 122 17.35 14.04 12.66
C SER A 122 16.35 13.22 13.49
N ALA A 123 16.57 13.13 14.82
CA ALA A 123 15.79 12.28 15.72
C ALA A 123 15.80 10.77 15.35
N GLY A 124 16.80 10.29 14.59
CA GLY A 124 16.87 8.91 14.08
C GLY A 124 15.80 8.56 13.05
N CYS A 125 15.12 9.57 12.49
CA CYS A 125 14.02 9.38 11.57
C CYS A 125 13.86 10.59 10.65
N LEU A 126 13.89 10.38 9.34
CA LEU A 126 13.55 11.42 8.36
C LEU A 126 12.03 11.46 8.19
N THR A 127 11.47 12.65 8.28
CA THR A 127 10.05 12.89 8.00
C THR A 127 9.92 14.03 7.01
N GLY A 128 8.94 13.95 6.13
CA GLY A 128 8.78 14.99 5.13
C GLY A 128 7.53 14.80 4.28
N ILE A 129 7.35 15.73 3.35
CA ILE A 129 6.30 15.70 2.33
C ILE A 129 6.99 15.64 0.98
N GLY A 130 6.64 14.66 0.18
CA GLY A 130 7.14 14.46 -1.17
C GLY A 130 6.08 13.83 -2.07
N ARG A 131 6.38 13.71 -3.37
CA ARG A 131 5.47 13.04 -4.31
C ARG A 131 5.93 11.62 -4.57
N ILE A 132 4.95 10.71 -4.61
CA ILE A 132 5.16 9.33 -4.99
C ILE A 132 4.11 9.02 -6.06
N ASN A 133 4.56 8.70 -7.26
CA ASN A 133 3.70 8.44 -8.41
C ASN A 133 2.65 9.56 -8.64
N GLY A 134 3.09 10.81 -8.54
CA GLY A 134 2.28 12.02 -8.69
C GLY A 134 1.49 12.45 -7.45
N LEU A 135 1.31 11.58 -6.45
CA LEU A 135 0.55 11.88 -5.23
C LEU A 135 1.43 12.53 -4.16
N TRP A 136 0.94 13.59 -3.53
CA TRP A 136 1.57 14.17 -2.36
C TRP A 136 1.36 13.26 -1.15
N CYS A 137 2.44 12.89 -0.49
CA CYS A 137 2.45 11.98 0.64
C CYS A 137 3.31 12.50 1.77
N VAL A 138 2.97 12.14 2.99
CA VAL A 138 3.89 12.22 4.13
C VAL A 138 4.70 10.94 4.15
N PHE A 139 6.01 11.05 4.31
CA PHE A 139 6.86 9.89 4.57
C PHE A 139 7.48 9.98 5.97
N ILE A 140 7.65 8.80 6.58
CA ILE A 140 8.29 8.59 7.88
C ILE A 140 9.30 7.47 7.69
N ALA A 141 10.59 7.79 7.68
CA ALA A 141 11.66 6.86 7.32
C ALA A 141 12.70 6.74 8.44
N ASN A 142 12.85 5.57 9.03
CA ASN A 142 13.85 5.32 10.06
C ASN A 142 15.26 5.36 9.48
N ASP A 143 16.18 6.00 10.19
CA ASP A 143 17.62 5.94 9.91
C ASP A 143 18.30 4.98 10.89
N ALA A 144 18.44 3.74 10.48
CA ALA A 144 19.09 2.72 11.32
C ALA A 144 20.61 2.93 11.50
N THR A 145 21.24 3.89 10.79
CA THR A 145 22.61 4.30 11.10
C THR A 145 22.69 5.05 12.42
N VAL A 146 21.59 5.71 12.81
CA VAL A 146 21.45 6.45 14.08
C VAL A 146 20.95 5.51 15.16
N LYS A 147 21.82 5.08 16.07
CA LYS A 147 21.48 4.21 17.20
C LYS A 147 20.70 2.94 16.83
N GLY A 148 20.91 2.40 15.63
CA GLY A 148 20.22 1.19 15.16
C GLY A 148 18.73 1.38 14.89
N GLY A 149 18.27 2.61 14.61
CA GLY A 149 16.85 2.91 14.43
C GLY A 149 16.03 2.87 15.72
N THR A 150 16.69 2.85 16.89
CA THR A 150 16.02 2.85 18.20
C THR A 150 15.27 4.14 18.41
N ALA A 151 14.02 4.06 18.85
CA ALA A 151 13.18 5.22 19.11
C ALA A 151 13.51 5.85 20.47
N TYR A 152 13.89 7.10 20.43
CA TYR A 152 14.09 7.98 21.57
C TYR A 152 12.86 8.88 21.78
N PRO A 153 12.71 9.56 22.92
CA PRO A 153 11.58 10.49 23.13
C PRO A 153 11.42 11.52 21.98
N ILE A 154 12.51 12.04 21.46
CA ILE A 154 12.49 12.97 20.32
C ILE A 154 12.05 12.30 19.01
N THR A 155 12.38 11.03 18.82
CA THR A 155 11.93 10.25 17.67
C THR A 155 10.42 10.15 17.65
N VAL A 156 9.82 9.81 18.79
CA VAL A 156 8.36 9.72 18.97
C VAL A 156 7.70 11.07 18.66
N LYS A 157 8.20 12.17 19.23
CA LYS A 157 7.65 13.52 18.99
C LYS A 157 7.68 13.89 17.49
N LYS A 158 8.78 13.56 16.80
CA LYS A 158 8.93 13.86 15.38
C LYS A 158 7.98 13.03 14.52
N GLN A 159 7.82 11.74 14.82
CA GLN A 159 6.89 10.87 14.11
C GLN A 159 5.43 11.28 14.34
N LEU A 160 5.04 11.57 15.58
CA LEU A 160 3.71 12.08 15.90
C LEU A 160 3.39 13.36 15.13
N ARG A 161 4.36 14.30 15.04
CA ARG A 161 4.16 15.53 14.29
C ARG A 161 3.96 15.25 12.79
N ALA A 162 4.67 14.29 12.21
CA ALA A 162 4.48 13.89 10.82
C ALA A 162 3.09 13.27 10.59
N GLN A 163 2.64 12.39 11.49
CA GLN A 163 1.29 11.82 11.44
C GLN A 163 0.20 12.90 11.61
N GLU A 164 0.40 13.88 12.49
CA GLU A 164 -0.51 15.04 12.61
C GLU A 164 -0.61 15.83 11.30
N VAL A 165 0.51 16.05 10.62
CA VAL A 165 0.52 16.70 9.31
C VAL A 165 -0.25 15.88 8.28
N ALA A 166 -0.07 14.55 8.28
CA ALA A 166 -0.83 13.65 7.41
C ALA A 166 -2.34 13.73 7.67
N ILE A 167 -2.76 13.67 8.94
CA ILE A 167 -4.17 13.75 9.35
C ILE A 167 -4.79 15.10 8.96
N GLN A 168 -4.12 16.21 9.29
CA GLN A 168 -4.65 17.57 9.07
C GLN A 168 -4.80 17.91 7.59
N ASN A 169 -3.91 17.38 6.74
CA ASN A 169 -3.90 17.64 5.31
C ASN A 169 -4.46 16.47 4.49
N ARG A 170 -4.95 15.41 5.15
CA ARG A 170 -5.45 14.18 4.53
C ARG A 170 -4.48 13.60 3.49
N LEU A 171 -3.18 13.61 3.81
CA LEU A 171 -2.14 13.08 2.92
C LEU A 171 -1.90 11.59 3.22
N PRO A 172 -1.80 10.73 2.21
CA PRO A 172 -1.32 9.36 2.39
C PRO A 172 0.00 9.34 3.15
N CYS A 173 0.19 8.34 4.02
CA CYS A 173 1.38 8.20 4.83
C CYS A 173 2.18 6.95 4.42
N VAL A 174 3.47 7.12 4.15
CA VAL A 174 4.36 6.01 3.77
C VAL A 174 5.45 5.86 4.83
N TYR A 175 5.54 4.64 5.39
CA TYR A 175 6.49 4.29 6.43
C TYR A 175 7.63 3.44 5.87
N LEU A 176 8.88 3.86 6.03
CA LEU A 176 10.06 3.04 5.77
C LEU A 176 10.61 2.57 7.12
N VAL A 177 10.33 1.32 7.48
CA VAL A 177 10.56 0.83 8.84
C VAL A 177 11.86 0.05 8.92
N ASP A 178 12.77 0.53 9.80
CA ASP A 178 14.04 -0.12 10.16
C ASP A 178 14.37 0.29 11.60
N SER A 179 13.62 -0.26 12.57
CA SER A 179 13.63 0.16 13.97
C SER A 179 13.98 -0.97 14.92
N GLY A 180 14.93 -0.72 15.80
CA GLY A 180 15.26 -1.59 16.91
C GLY A 180 14.31 -1.54 18.12
N GLY A 181 13.16 -0.85 17.99
CA GLY A 181 12.22 -0.64 19.09
C GLY A 181 12.55 0.58 19.93
N ALA A 182 11.98 0.67 21.13
CA ALA A 182 12.16 1.82 22.03
C ALA A 182 13.45 1.74 22.84
N PHE A 183 14.05 2.89 23.15
CA PHE A 183 15.18 2.98 24.07
C PHE A 183 14.72 2.82 25.51
N LEU A 184 14.77 1.60 26.01
CA LEU A 184 14.21 1.21 27.32
C LEU A 184 14.71 2.03 28.51
N PRO A 185 15.97 2.51 28.59
CA PRO A 185 16.41 3.37 29.68
C PRO A 185 15.61 4.69 29.82
N LEU A 186 14.92 5.13 28.75
CA LEU A 186 14.04 6.31 28.76
C LEU A 186 12.56 5.92 28.54
N GLN A 187 12.16 4.71 28.92
CA GLN A 187 10.80 4.21 28.71
C GLN A 187 9.70 5.10 29.34
N SER A 188 9.99 5.75 30.47
CA SER A 188 9.09 6.71 31.13
C SER A 188 8.72 7.90 30.24
N ASP A 189 9.62 8.30 29.34
CA ASP A 189 9.46 9.42 28.43
C ASP A 189 8.97 8.99 27.04
N ILE A 190 8.81 7.66 26.84
CA ILE A 190 8.41 7.08 25.54
C ILE A 190 7.00 6.50 25.60
N PHE A 191 6.57 5.86 26.69
CA PHE A 191 5.33 5.09 26.70
C PHE A 191 4.13 5.70 27.43
N PRO A 192 4.23 6.23 28.69
CA PRO A 192 3.08 6.31 29.57
C PRO A 192 2.14 7.51 29.35
N ASP A 193 2.54 8.53 28.61
CA ASP A 193 1.77 9.78 28.52
C ASP A 193 1.02 9.90 27.19
N LYS A 194 0.07 10.84 27.16
CA LYS A 194 -0.84 11.14 26.04
C LYS A 194 -0.13 11.39 24.71
N ASN A 195 1.06 12.01 24.72
CA ASN A 195 1.82 12.34 23.52
C ASN A 195 3.08 11.48 23.37
N HIS A 196 3.01 10.25 23.85
CA HIS A 196 4.06 9.25 23.77
C HIS A 196 3.79 8.19 22.70
N GLY A 197 4.60 7.12 22.67
CA GLY A 197 4.61 6.13 21.60
C GLY A 197 3.27 5.45 21.31
N GLY A 198 2.44 5.23 22.35
CA GLY A 198 1.10 4.68 22.14
C GLY A 198 0.19 5.52 21.23
N LYS A 199 0.41 6.84 21.19
CA LYS A 199 -0.35 7.73 20.31
C LYS A 199 -0.01 7.54 18.83
N MET A 200 1.17 7.02 18.50
CA MET A 200 1.52 6.70 17.09
C MET A 200 0.56 5.66 16.54
N PHE A 201 0.31 4.59 17.28
CA PHE A 201 -0.64 3.53 16.89
C PHE A 201 -2.08 4.03 16.88
N TYR A 202 -2.44 4.87 17.84
CA TYR A 202 -3.75 5.54 17.85
C TYR A 202 -3.95 6.39 16.57
N TYR A 203 -2.92 7.13 16.13
CA TYR A 203 -3.01 7.92 14.91
C TYR A 203 -3.08 7.05 13.65
N GLU A 204 -2.41 5.89 13.60
CA GLU A 204 -2.58 4.93 12.51
C GLU A 204 -4.03 4.44 12.43
N ALA A 205 -4.63 4.08 13.58
CA ALA A 205 -6.03 3.69 13.62
C ALA A 205 -6.98 4.83 13.22
N ILE A 206 -6.69 6.08 13.63
CA ILE A 206 -7.49 7.26 13.23
C ILE A 206 -7.35 7.54 11.74
N MET A 207 -6.15 7.47 11.17
CA MET A 207 -5.94 7.65 9.73
C MET A 207 -6.71 6.59 8.93
N SER A 208 -6.67 5.33 9.34
CA SER A 208 -7.45 4.26 8.72
C SER A 208 -8.96 4.53 8.81
N ALA A 209 -9.47 4.93 9.99
CA ALA A 209 -10.88 5.30 10.16
C ALA A 209 -11.29 6.51 9.31
N MET A 210 -10.37 7.43 9.05
CA MET A 210 -10.58 8.59 8.18
C MET A 210 -10.39 8.28 6.70
N LYS A 211 -10.09 7.03 6.33
CA LYS A 211 -9.76 6.60 4.97
C LYS A 211 -8.54 7.34 4.38
N ILE A 212 -7.56 7.66 5.22
CA ILE A 212 -6.26 8.20 4.80
C ILE A 212 -5.34 7.01 4.58
N PRO A 213 -4.89 6.74 3.34
CA PRO A 213 -4.11 5.55 3.02
C PRO A 213 -2.76 5.51 3.75
N GLN A 214 -2.38 4.32 4.21
CA GLN A 214 -1.11 4.06 4.87
C GLN A 214 -0.42 2.85 4.24
N VAL A 215 0.81 3.05 3.78
CA VAL A 215 1.63 1.99 3.16
C VAL A 215 2.93 1.87 3.91
N SER A 216 3.35 0.66 4.21
CA SER A 216 4.59 0.39 4.94
C SER A 216 5.57 -0.44 4.11
N VAL A 217 6.86 -0.11 4.24
CA VAL A 217 7.96 -0.89 3.68
C VAL A 217 8.87 -1.35 4.82
N VAL A 218 8.94 -2.64 5.03
CA VAL A 218 9.83 -3.27 6.01
C VAL A 218 11.18 -3.49 5.36
N CYS A 219 12.06 -2.51 5.51
CA CYS A 219 13.40 -2.48 4.93
C CYS A 219 14.51 -2.72 5.97
N GLY A 220 14.11 -3.24 7.11
CA GLY A 220 15.00 -3.62 8.19
C GLY A 220 14.28 -4.28 9.35
N SER A 221 14.86 -4.21 10.53
CA SER A 221 14.26 -4.78 11.72
C SER A 221 13.01 -3.99 12.15
N CYS A 222 11.94 -4.68 12.47
CA CYS A 222 10.75 -4.15 13.12
C CYS A 222 10.53 -4.91 14.43
N THR A 223 11.16 -4.43 15.50
CA THR A 223 11.16 -5.13 16.78
C THR A 223 10.24 -4.43 17.78
N ALA A 224 9.52 -5.21 18.59
CA ALA A 224 8.63 -4.76 19.65
C ALA A 224 7.60 -3.73 19.14
N GLY A 225 7.58 -2.49 19.67
CA GLY A 225 6.68 -1.43 19.21
C GLY A 225 6.83 -1.09 17.73
N GLY A 226 8.03 -1.25 17.14
CA GLY A 226 8.25 -1.05 15.70
C GLY A 226 7.53 -2.07 14.80
N ALA A 227 7.11 -3.21 15.34
CA ALA A 227 6.37 -4.24 14.61
C ALA A 227 4.91 -3.84 14.34
N TYR A 228 4.34 -2.95 15.14
CA TYR A 228 2.95 -2.50 14.96
C TYR A 228 2.78 -1.61 13.73
N ILE A 229 3.75 -0.76 13.42
CA ILE A 229 3.66 0.16 12.28
C ILE A 229 3.34 -0.57 10.97
N PRO A 230 4.11 -1.59 10.54
CA PRO A 230 3.79 -2.31 9.31
C PRO A 230 2.51 -3.16 9.42
N THR A 231 2.19 -3.70 10.59
CA THR A 231 1.02 -4.56 10.73
C THR A 231 -0.30 -3.80 10.86
N MET A 232 -0.26 -2.51 11.18
CA MET A 232 -1.42 -1.60 11.21
C MET A 232 -1.60 -0.81 9.90
N ALA A 233 -0.59 -0.76 9.04
CA ALA A 233 -0.71 -0.18 7.71
C ALA A 233 -1.68 -0.97 6.83
N GLU A 234 -2.28 -0.33 5.85
CA GLU A 234 -3.24 -0.97 4.94
C GLU A 234 -2.58 -1.96 4.00
N GLU A 235 -1.39 -1.61 3.50
CA GLU A 235 -0.55 -2.52 2.71
C GLU A 235 0.90 -2.47 3.18
N THR A 236 1.53 -3.64 3.21
CA THR A 236 2.90 -3.80 3.68
C THR A 236 3.73 -4.56 2.66
N VAL A 237 4.85 -3.94 2.26
CA VAL A 237 5.91 -4.56 1.45
C VAL A 237 7.05 -4.97 2.36
N MET A 238 7.58 -6.18 2.23
CA MET A 238 8.67 -6.66 3.07
C MET A 238 9.83 -7.20 2.25
N VAL A 239 11.04 -6.74 2.59
CA VAL A 239 12.26 -7.10 1.87
C VAL A 239 12.81 -8.41 2.42
N HIS A 240 13.00 -9.41 1.55
CA HIS A 240 13.51 -10.74 1.89
C HIS A 240 14.90 -10.69 2.54
N ARG A 241 15.11 -11.45 3.61
CA ARG A 241 16.35 -11.54 4.39
C ARG A 241 16.87 -10.25 5.01
N ILE A 242 16.18 -9.14 4.81
CA ILE A 242 16.52 -7.82 5.36
C ILE A 242 15.47 -7.38 6.36
N GLY A 243 14.20 -7.44 5.94
CA GLY A 243 13.06 -7.13 6.78
C GLY A 243 12.78 -8.24 7.80
N THR A 244 12.44 -7.85 9.02
CA THR A 244 11.92 -8.76 10.04
C THR A 244 10.83 -8.08 10.86
N ILE A 245 9.76 -8.81 11.18
CA ILE A 245 8.67 -8.37 12.06
C ILE A 245 8.52 -9.37 13.20
N PHE A 246 8.82 -8.98 14.43
CA PHE A 246 8.56 -9.78 15.61
C PHE A 246 8.44 -8.92 16.88
N LEU A 247 7.59 -9.32 17.81
CA LEU A 247 7.39 -8.62 19.08
C LEU A 247 8.55 -8.85 20.06
N GLY A 248 9.09 -10.06 20.06
CA GLY A 248 10.24 -10.42 20.87
C GLY A 248 11.42 -10.84 19.97
N GLY A 249 12.55 -10.16 20.11
CA GLY A 249 13.75 -10.51 19.33
C GLY A 249 14.39 -11.84 19.77
N LEU A 250 15.33 -12.36 18.98
CA LEU A 250 16.01 -13.64 19.21
C LEU A 250 16.51 -13.87 20.65
N PRO A 251 17.12 -12.88 21.34
CA PRO A 251 17.56 -13.08 22.72
C PRO A 251 16.40 -13.33 23.68
N LEU A 252 15.25 -12.70 23.45
CA LEU A 252 14.07 -12.88 24.29
C LEU A 252 13.44 -14.25 24.07
N VAL A 253 13.34 -14.70 22.82
CA VAL A 253 12.86 -16.05 22.49
C VAL A 253 13.73 -17.10 23.11
N LYS A 254 15.06 -17.02 22.95
CA LYS A 254 16.01 -17.94 23.57
C LYS A 254 15.89 -17.95 25.12
N ALA A 255 15.70 -16.79 25.73
CA ALA A 255 15.53 -16.69 27.18
C ALA A 255 14.20 -17.29 27.68
N ALA A 256 13.12 -17.15 26.89
CA ALA A 256 11.78 -17.59 27.27
C ALA A 256 11.51 -19.08 26.96
N THR A 257 11.99 -19.58 25.81
CA THR A 257 11.68 -20.93 25.33
C THR A 257 12.89 -21.86 25.25
N GLY A 258 14.12 -21.32 25.33
CA GLY A 258 15.37 -22.05 25.12
C GLY A 258 15.68 -22.34 23.63
N GLU A 259 14.81 -21.96 22.72
CA GLU A 259 14.97 -22.21 21.28
C GLU A 259 15.98 -21.26 20.63
N GLU A 260 16.78 -21.80 19.72
CA GLU A 260 17.63 -21.01 18.82
C GLU A 260 16.99 -20.97 17.44
N VAL A 261 16.53 -19.78 17.05
CA VAL A 261 15.85 -19.54 15.78
C VAL A 261 16.61 -18.49 14.95
N THR A 262 16.50 -18.54 13.63
CA THR A 262 17.05 -17.47 12.78
C THR A 262 16.06 -16.29 12.70
N PRO A 263 16.53 -15.09 12.35
CA PRO A 263 15.62 -13.95 12.14
C PRO A 263 14.56 -14.20 11.06
N GLU A 264 14.93 -14.94 10.01
CA GLU A 264 14.02 -15.28 8.90
C GLU A 264 12.92 -16.26 9.36
N ASP A 265 13.30 -17.27 10.17
CA ASP A 265 12.34 -18.26 10.68
C ASP A 265 11.41 -17.69 11.75
N LEU A 266 11.90 -16.70 12.55
CA LEU A 266 11.09 -16.07 13.60
C LEU A 266 10.09 -15.06 13.06
N GLY A 267 10.48 -14.29 12.04
CA GLY A 267 9.65 -13.22 11.53
C GLY A 267 10.17 -12.61 10.24
N GLY A 268 10.66 -13.42 9.31
CA GLY A 268 11.15 -12.99 8.01
C GLY A 268 10.04 -12.83 6.97
N ALA A 269 10.42 -12.32 5.81
CA ALA A 269 9.48 -12.00 4.73
C ALA A 269 8.75 -13.25 4.20
N THR A 270 9.44 -14.39 4.11
CA THR A 270 8.84 -15.65 3.64
C THR A 270 7.74 -16.11 4.59
N LEU A 271 8.04 -16.12 5.91
CA LEU A 271 7.08 -16.52 6.93
C LEU A 271 5.82 -15.65 6.88
N HIS A 272 5.99 -14.31 6.81
CA HIS A 272 4.88 -13.39 6.87
C HIS A 272 4.09 -13.30 5.56
N ALA A 273 4.71 -13.51 4.42
CA ALA A 273 4.02 -13.50 3.13
C ALA A 273 3.31 -14.83 2.79
N GLU A 274 3.80 -15.97 3.31
CA GLU A 274 3.27 -17.29 2.92
C GLU A 274 2.46 -17.98 4.02
N VAL A 275 2.79 -17.72 5.29
CA VAL A 275 2.20 -18.45 6.42
C VAL A 275 1.29 -17.59 7.27
N SER A 276 1.77 -16.46 7.78
CA SER A 276 0.98 -15.62 8.68
C SER A 276 0.01 -14.67 7.95
N GLY A 277 0.31 -14.30 6.70
CA GLY A 277 -0.45 -13.32 5.94
C GLY A 277 -0.39 -11.89 6.48
N CYS A 278 0.56 -11.59 7.37
CA CYS A 278 0.76 -10.23 7.91
C CYS A 278 1.36 -9.26 6.89
N VAL A 279 1.99 -9.78 5.84
CA VAL A 279 2.66 -9.00 4.79
C VAL A 279 1.99 -9.28 3.46
N ASP A 280 1.68 -8.22 2.73
CA ASP A 280 0.91 -8.29 1.49
C ASP A 280 1.80 -8.51 0.26
N HIS A 281 3.01 -7.92 0.28
CA HIS A 281 3.93 -7.93 -0.85
C HIS A 281 5.33 -8.35 -0.41
N PHE A 282 5.83 -9.38 -1.07
CA PHE A 282 7.18 -9.89 -0.87
C PHE A 282 8.11 -9.29 -1.92
N ALA A 283 9.21 -8.67 -1.49
CA ALA A 283 10.23 -8.13 -2.37
C ALA A 283 11.58 -8.83 -2.17
N TRP A 284 12.26 -9.17 -3.26
CA TRP A 284 13.57 -9.82 -3.19
C TRP A 284 14.68 -8.89 -2.71
N ASP A 285 14.56 -7.59 -3.02
CA ASP A 285 15.51 -6.56 -2.61
C ASP A 285 14.80 -5.21 -2.35
N GLU A 286 15.55 -4.25 -1.79
CA GLU A 286 15.01 -2.94 -1.45
C GLU A 286 14.53 -2.14 -2.69
N LYS A 287 15.16 -2.29 -3.85
CA LYS A 287 14.77 -1.56 -5.07
C LYS A 287 13.42 -2.03 -5.59
N GLN A 288 13.23 -3.35 -5.60
CA GLN A 288 11.92 -3.92 -5.92
C GLN A 288 10.86 -3.44 -4.93
N ALA A 289 11.16 -3.41 -3.63
CA ALA A 289 10.20 -2.96 -2.63
C ALA A 289 9.73 -1.53 -2.89
N TYR A 290 10.62 -0.61 -3.28
CA TYR A 290 10.22 0.77 -3.60
C TYR A 290 9.46 0.86 -4.93
N HIS A 291 9.82 0.05 -5.91
CA HIS A 291 9.06 -0.06 -7.15
C HIS A 291 7.63 -0.55 -6.87
N ASP A 292 7.49 -1.61 -6.09
CA ASP A 292 6.19 -2.17 -5.72
C ASP A 292 5.37 -1.17 -4.89
N THR A 293 6.01 -0.45 -3.97
CA THR A 293 5.36 0.63 -3.21
C THR A 293 4.83 1.72 -4.13
N ARG A 294 5.58 2.13 -5.15
CA ARG A 294 5.12 3.11 -6.15
C ARG A 294 3.91 2.59 -6.93
N ASN A 295 3.89 1.30 -7.27
CA ASN A 295 2.73 0.67 -7.90
C ASN A 295 1.51 0.66 -6.98
N ILE A 296 1.68 0.34 -5.68
CA ILE A 296 0.62 0.41 -4.67
C ILE A 296 0.04 1.82 -4.61
N MET A 297 0.90 2.86 -4.61
CA MET A 297 0.44 4.26 -4.59
C MET A 297 -0.45 4.60 -5.78
N SER A 298 -0.26 3.95 -6.94
CA SER A 298 -1.13 4.13 -8.11
C SER A 298 -2.52 3.49 -7.95
N THR A 299 -2.68 2.59 -7.00
CA THR A 299 -3.95 1.90 -6.73
C THR A 299 -4.77 2.54 -5.61
N LEU A 300 -4.26 3.60 -4.97
CA LEU A 300 -4.93 4.19 -3.80
C LEU A 300 -6.27 4.85 -4.13
N ASN A 301 -6.55 5.14 -5.40
CA ASN A 301 -7.76 5.88 -5.83
C ASN A 301 -7.93 7.19 -5.04
N PHE A 302 -6.84 7.77 -4.58
CA PHE A 302 -6.81 8.93 -3.74
C PHE A 302 -6.70 10.16 -4.64
N GLN A 303 -7.82 10.82 -4.87
CA GLN A 303 -7.86 12.11 -5.56
C GLN A 303 -7.88 13.21 -4.51
N LEU A 304 -6.89 14.10 -4.54
CA LEU A 304 -7.07 15.42 -3.96
C LEU A 304 -8.22 16.07 -4.73
N PRO A 305 -9.08 16.87 -4.05
CA PRO A 305 -10.08 17.68 -4.75
C PRO A 305 -9.34 18.58 -5.75
N GLU A 306 -9.22 18.14 -6.98
CA GLU A 306 -8.79 18.99 -8.09
C GLU A 306 -9.99 19.82 -8.49
N GLU A 307 -9.79 21.12 -8.68
CA GLU A 307 -10.73 21.97 -9.38
C GLU A 307 -11.02 21.30 -10.73
N GLU A 308 -12.28 20.92 -10.95
CA GLU A 308 -12.75 20.20 -12.13
C GLU A 308 -12.56 21.06 -13.38
N ASP A 309 -11.45 20.89 -14.08
CA ASP A 309 -11.31 21.32 -15.46
C ASP A 309 -11.92 20.20 -16.35
N GLU A 310 -13.16 20.37 -16.76
CA GLU A 310 -13.92 19.41 -17.59
C GLU A 310 -13.19 18.98 -18.88
N ASP A 311 -12.25 19.77 -19.40
CA ASP A 311 -11.47 19.46 -20.59
C ASP A 311 -10.27 18.53 -20.31
N GLU A 312 -9.73 18.54 -19.10
CA GLU A 312 -8.66 17.60 -18.70
C GLU A 312 -9.22 16.19 -18.44
N GLU A 313 -10.45 16.07 -17.98
CA GLU A 313 -11.11 14.78 -17.77
C GLU A 313 -11.32 14.02 -19.08
N LYS A 314 -11.74 14.72 -20.17
CA LYS A 314 -11.87 14.12 -21.49
C LYS A 314 -10.53 13.69 -22.09
N THR A 315 -9.46 14.40 -21.80
CA THR A 315 -8.11 14.08 -22.25
C THR A 315 -7.49 12.95 -21.44
N ARG A 316 -7.80 12.86 -20.14
CA ARG A 316 -7.43 11.72 -19.25
C ARG A 316 -8.16 10.44 -19.69
N LYS A 317 -9.47 10.51 -19.96
CA LYS A 317 -10.26 9.35 -20.44
C LYS A 317 -9.71 8.77 -21.75
N ARG A 318 -9.30 9.61 -22.71
CA ARG A 318 -8.72 9.15 -23.99
C ARG A 318 -7.29 8.58 -23.90
N LYS A 319 -6.52 8.90 -22.85
CA LYS A 319 -5.18 8.35 -22.61
C LYS A 319 -5.16 7.07 -21.77
N ALA A 320 -6.29 6.68 -21.20
CA ALA A 320 -6.37 5.63 -20.19
C ALA A 320 -6.86 4.28 -20.72
N GLU A 321 -7.39 4.22 -21.94
CA GLU A 321 -7.84 2.97 -22.55
C GLU A 321 -6.70 2.32 -23.31
N GLU A 322 -6.16 1.26 -22.77
CA GLU A 322 -5.16 0.39 -23.40
C GLU A 322 -5.83 -0.96 -23.67
N GLU A 323 -5.95 -1.35 -24.92
CA GLU A 323 -6.54 -2.65 -25.28
C GLU A 323 -5.77 -3.78 -24.59
N PRO A 324 -6.46 -4.85 -24.15
CA PRO A 324 -5.80 -6.05 -23.65
C PRO A 324 -4.82 -6.62 -24.69
N LEU A 325 -3.70 -7.16 -24.25
CA LEU A 325 -2.72 -7.82 -25.14
C LEU A 325 -3.29 -9.07 -25.82
N TYR A 326 -4.32 -9.67 -25.22
CA TYR A 326 -4.97 -10.88 -25.71
C TYR A 326 -6.42 -10.58 -26.06
N SER A 327 -6.91 -11.14 -27.17
CA SER A 327 -8.28 -10.94 -27.62
C SER A 327 -9.29 -11.45 -26.60
N SER A 328 -10.33 -10.66 -26.34
CA SER A 328 -11.46 -11.10 -25.51
C SER A 328 -12.26 -12.27 -26.14
N GLU A 329 -12.16 -12.46 -27.48
CA GLU A 329 -12.77 -13.61 -28.15
C GLU A 329 -12.20 -14.95 -27.69
N GLU A 330 -10.93 -14.97 -27.23
CA GLU A 330 -10.30 -16.18 -26.70
C GLU A 330 -10.97 -16.68 -25.40
N LEU A 331 -11.71 -15.83 -24.69
CA LEU A 331 -12.48 -16.20 -23.49
C LEU A 331 -13.47 -17.34 -23.77
N LEU A 332 -14.02 -17.39 -24.99
CA LEU A 332 -14.93 -18.46 -25.40
C LEU A 332 -14.28 -19.85 -25.39
N GLY A 333 -12.98 -19.90 -25.67
CA GLY A 333 -12.19 -21.14 -25.66
C GLY A 333 -11.58 -21.50 -24.31
N LEU A 334 -11.52 -20.58 -23.36
CA LEU A 334 -10.90 -20.81 -22.05
C LEU A 334 -11.79 -21.59 -21.08
N ALA A 335 -13.11 -21.46 -21.19
CA ALA A 335 -14.03 -22.12 -20.27
C ALA A 335 -14.04 -23.65 -20.52
N PRO A 336 -13.59 -24.47 -19.54
CA PRO A 336 -13.49 -25.90 -19.72
C PRO A 336 -14.90 -26.54 -19.80
N ARG A 337 -15.06 -27.48 -20.74
CA ARG A 337 -16.30 -28.26 -20.86
C ARG A 337 -16.49 -29.27 -19.69
N SER A 338 -15.39 -29.72 -19.13
CA SER A 338 -15.37 -30.73 -18.08
C SER A 338 -14.87 -30.16 -16.76
N TYR A 339 -15.52 -30.53 -15.67
CA TYR A 339 -15.13 -30.17 -14.30
C TYR A 339 -13.74 -30.71 -13.89
N ASN A 340 -13.20 -31.67 -14.65
CA ASN A 340 -11.88 -32.25 -14.38
C ASN A 340 -10.73 -31.39 -14.91
N HIS A 341 -11.01 -30.29 -15.59
CA HIS A 341 -10.01 -29.38 -16.11
C HIS A 341 -10.03 -28.07 -15.30
N SER A 342 -8.90 -27.73 -14.71
CA SER A 342 -8.73 -26.45 -14.04
C SER A 342 -8.61 -25.31 -15.05
N LEU A 343 -9.22 -24.18 -14.76
CA LEU A 343 -9.03 -22.91 -15.46
C LEU A 343 -8.14 -22.03 -14.59
N ASP A 344 -6.99 -21.60 -15.14
CA ASP A 344 -6.23 -20.53 -14.49
C ASP A 344 -6.95 -19.19 -14.74
N VAL A 345 -7.54 -18.66 -13.69
CA VAL A 345 -8.33 -17.42 -13.78
C VAL A 345 -7.51 -16.20 -14.21
N LYS A 346 -6.18 -16.22 -14.04
CA LYS A 346 -5.31 -15.15 -14.56
C LYS A 346 -5.37 -15.04 -16.09
N MET A 347 -5.64 -16.13 -16.78
CA MET A 347 -5.90 -16.10 -18.22
C MET A 347 -7.17 -15.32 -18.55
N VAL A 348 -8.18 -15.39 -17.72
CA VAL A 348 -9.41 -14.59 -17.86
C VAL A 348 -9.12 -13.12 -17.56
N VAL A 349 -8.48 -12.85 -16.43
CA VAL A 349 -8.14 -11.48 -16.01
C VAL A 349 -7.33 -10.75 -17.10
N SER A 350 -6.34 -11.42 -17.68
CA SER A 350 -5.48 -10.82 -18.72
C SER A 350 -6.22 -10.43 -20.03
N ARG A 351 -7.44 -10.93 -20.24
CA ARG A 351 -8.28 -10.63 -21.41
C ARG A 351 -9.40 -9.64 -21.11
N LEU A 352 -9.54 -9.27 -19.84
CA LEU A 352 -10.55 -8.31 -19.39
C LEU A 352 -9.94 -6.97 -18.99
N THR A 353 -8.64 -6.93 -18.70
CA THR A 353 -7.98 -5.76 -18.11
C THR A 353 -7.15 -4.99 -19.11
N ASP A 354 -7.15 -3.67 -18.99
CA ASP A 354 -6.42 -2.76 -19.86
C ASP A 354 -4.94 -3.12 -19.91
N GLY A 355 -4.38 -3.29 -21.10
CA GLY A 355 -3.02 -3.71 -21.34
C GLY A 355 -2.63 -5.03 -20.69
N SER A 356 -3.60 -5.87 -20.29
CA SER A 356 -3.41 -7.11 -19.53
C SER A 356 -2.64 -6.89 -18.22
N ARG A 357 -2.77 -5.71 -17.61
CA ARG A 357 -2.05 -5.32 -16.39
C ARG A 357 -2.86 -5.66 -15.15
N PHE A 358 -2.20 -6.32 -14.20
CA PHE A 358 -2.80 -6.73 -12.95
C PHE A 358 -1.81 -6.61 -11.79
N GLN A 359 -2.14 -5.78 -10.79
CA GLN A 359 -1.38 -5.66 -9.55
C GLN A 359 -1.94 -6.61 -8.52
N GLU A 360 -1.32 -7.77 -8.37
CA GLU A 360 -1.80 -8.80 -7.45
C GLU A 360 -1.53 -8.41 -5.99
N PHE A 361 -2.54 -8.59 -5.15
CA PHE A 361 -2.50 -8.38 -3.71
C PHE A 361 -2.31 -9.74 -3.02
N ASN A 362 -1.38 -9.83 -2.07
CA ASN A 362 -1.11 -11.05 -1.29
C ASN A 362 -0.84 -12.30 -2.16
N LEU A 363 0.02 -12.16 -3.17
CA LEU A 363 0.33 -13.20 -4.17
C LEU A 363 0.66 -14.56 -3.55
N ARG A 364 1.38 -14.59 -2.43
CA ARG A 364 1.91 -15.80 -1.80
C ARG A 364 1.03 -16.39 -0.71
N TYR A 365 0.04 -15.66 -0.24
CA TYR A 365 -0.89 -16.07 0.80
C TYR A 365 -2.27 -16.41 0.20
N GLY A 366 -2.86 -17.53 0.63
CA GLY A 366 -4.18 -17.94 0.16
C GLY A 366 -4.26 -18.04 -1.37
N THR A 367 -3.33 -18.75 -2.00
CA THR A 367 -3.08 -18.79 -3.45
C THR A 367 -4.26 -19.33 -4.29
N THR A 368 -5.23 -19.95 -3.67
CA THR A 368 -6.45 -20.44 -4.34
C THR A 368 -7.49 -19.34 -4.57
N LEU A 369 -7.26 -18.13 -4.07
CA LEU A 369 -8.01 -16.92 -4.39
C LEU A 369 -7.04 -15.87 -4.95
N ILE A 370 -7.31 -15.40 -6.15
CA ILE A 370 -6.58 -14.31 -6.80
C ILE A 370 -7.29 -13.00 -6.43
N THR A 371 -6.53 -12.05 -5.90
CA THR A 371 -7.02 -10.72 -5.56
C THR A 371 -6.04 -9.68 -6.07
N GLY A 372 -6.51 -8.56 -6.57
CA GLY A 372 -5.63 -7.51 -7.05
C GLY A 372 -6.37 -6.38 -7.76
N PHE A 373 -5.61 -5.39 -8.17
CA PHE A 373 -6.10 -4.19 -8.82
C PHE A 373 -5.78 -4.21 -10.32
N ALA A 374 -6.72 -3.72 -11.10
CA ALA A 374 -6.58 -3.55 -12.54
C ALA A 374 -7.39 -2.35 -13.03
N LYS A 375 -7.19 -2.00 -14.29
CA LYS A 375 -8.12 -1.08 -14.97
C LYS A 375 -8.95 -1.85 -16.00
N ILE A 376 -10.21 -1.47 -16.12
CA ILE A 376 -11.13 -1.96 -17.16
C ILE A 376 -11.74 -0.71 -17.80
N HIS A 377 -11.49 -0.48 -19.09
CA HIS A 377 -11.88 0.74 -19.80
C HIS A 377 -11.48 2.03 -19.03
N GLY A 378 -10.24 2.06 -18.56
CA GLY A 378 -9.70 3.18 -17.79
C GLY A 378 -10.13 3.29 -16.33
N HIS A 379 -11.14 2.53 -15.89
CA HIS A 379 -11.64 2.54 -14.52
C HIS A 379 -10.88 1.58 -13.63
N LEU A 380 -10.38 2.07 -12.49
CA LEU A 380 -9.74 1.23 -11.49
C LEU A 380 -10.76 0.34 -10.79
N VAL A 381 -10.48 -0.97 -10.76
CA VAL A 381 -11.33 -1.99 -10.13
C VAL A 381 -10.49 -2.93 -9.27
N GLY A 382 -11.11 -3.45 -8.22
CA GLY A 382 -10.59 -4.58 -7.48
C GLY A 382 -11.17 -5.88 -8.03
N ILE A 383 -10.32 -6.86 -8.32
CA ILE A 383 -10.73 -8.16 -8.83
C ILE A 383 -10.53 -9.24 -7.76
N LEU A 384 -11.60 -9.98 -7.45
CA LEU A 384 -11.53 -11.22 -6.68
C LEU A 384 -11.91 -12.37 -7.61
N ALA A 385 -11.04 -13.37 -7.72
CA ALA A 385 -11.26 -14.49 -8.60
C ALA A 385 -10.83 -15.80 -7.93
N ASN A 386 -11.69 -16.79 -7.82
CA ASN A 386 -11.27 -18.07 -7.30
C ASN A 386 -10.46 -18.85 -8.34
N ASN A 387 -9.36 -19.47 -7.88
CA ASN A 387 -8.45 -20.29 -8.68
C ASN A 387 -8.24 -21.66 -8.04
N GLY A 388 -9.29 -22.21 -7.47
CA GLY A 388 -9.31 -23.46 -6.72
C GLY A 388 -10.32 -23.42 -5.59
N GLU A 389 -10.20 -24.36 -4.64
CA GLU A 389 -11.05 -24.41 -3.45
C GLU A 389 -10.73 -23.26 -2.49
N LEU A 390 -11.76 -22.71 -1.86
CA LEU A 390 -11.60 -21.61 -0.89
C LEU A 390 -11.05 -22.17 0.43
N SER A 391 -9.75 -22.00 0.63
CA SER A 391 -9.10 -22.31 1.91
C SER A 391 -9.40 -21.23 2.96
N TYR A 392 -9.12 -21.51 4.24
CA TYR A 392 -9.22 -20.54 5.32
C TYR A 392 -8.37 -19.28 5.05
N GLN A 393 -7.14 -19.47 4.57
CA GLN A 393 -6.24 -18.37 4.20
C GLN A 393 -6.81 -17.54 3.03
N ALA A 394 -7.38 -18.22 2.03
CA ALA A 394 -8.04 -17.56 0.91
C ALA A 394 -9.25 -16.71 1.35
N ALA A 395 -10.04 -17.19 2.30
CA ALA A 395 -11.16 -16.45 2.86
C ALA A 395 -10.68 -15.20 3.64
N LEU A 396 -9.63 -15.31 4.44
CA LEU A 396 -9.02 -14.17 5.14
C LEU A 396 -8.46 -13.12 4.16
N LYS A 397 -7.73 -13.57 3.14
CA LYS A 397 -7.23 -12.71 2.06
C LYS A 397 -8.35 -11.96 1.36
N GLY A 398 -9.42 -12.67 0.98
CA GLY A 398 -10.59 -12.08 0.32
C GLY A 398 -11.28 -11.03 1.20
N SER A 399 -11.52 -11.35 2.47
CA SER A 399 -12.13 -10.41 3.42
C SER A 399 -11.30 -9.12 3.57
N ARG A 400 -9.98 -9.25 3.73
CA ARG A 400 -9.08 -8.10 3.83
C ARG A 400 -9.09 -7.27 2.55
N PHE A 401 -9.07 -7.91 1.38
CA PHE A 401 -9.09 -7.21 0.10
C PHE A 401 -10.40 -6.46 -0.15
N VAL A 402 -11.54 -7.03 0.23
CA VAL A 402 -12.85 -6.34 0.17
C VAL A 402 -12.83 -5.09 1.05
N GLN A 403 -12.34 -5.19 2.28
CA GLN A 403 -12.21 -4.04 3.18
C GLN A 403 -11.30 -2.96 2.59
N LEU A 404 -10.18 -3.35 1.99
CA LEU A 404 -9.25 -2.43 1.35
C LEU A 404 -9.90 -1.68 0.18
N CYS A 405 -10.65 -2.37 -0.66
CA CYS A 405 -11.39 -1.76 -1.76
C CYS A 405 -12.50 -0.81 -1.26
N ASP A 406 -13.23 -1.19 -0.20
CA ASP A 406 -14.24 -0.33 0.42
C ASP A 406 -13.61 0.95 0.98
N GLN A 407 -12.48 0.85 1.67
CA GLN A 407 -11.76 2.01 2.20
C GLN A 407 -11.35 2.99 1.09
N ARG A 408 -10.99 2.47 -0.07
CA ARG A 408 -10.53 3.24 -1.25
C ARG A 408 -11.64 3.62 -2.22
N ASN A 409 -12.89 3.27 -1.94
CA ASN A 409 -14.03 3.43 -2.85
C ASN A 409 -13.77 2.81 -4.24
N ILE A 410 -13.10 1.66 -4.29
CA ILE A 410 -12.80 0.94 -5.52
C ILE A 410 -13.90 -0.08 -5.77
N PRO A 411 -14.59 -0.06 -6.93
CA PRO A 411 -15.59 -1.06 -7.26
C PRO A 411 -14.96 -2.45 -7.40
N LEU A 412 -15.70 -3.47 -6.99
CA LEU A 412 -15.25 -4.86 -6.99
C LEU A 412 -15.85 -5.66 -8.15
N VAL A 413 -15.03 -6.45 -8.81
CA VAL A 413 -15.41 -7.45 -9.81
C VAL A 413 -15.11 -8.83 -9.25
N PHE A 414 -16.14 -9.65 -9.10
CA PHE A 414 -16.04 -11.04 -8.65
C PHE A 414 -16.08 -11.97 -9.85
N LEU A 415 -15.02 -12.74 -10.07
CA LEU A 415 -14.96 -13.78 -11.09
C LEU A 415 -15.11 -15.14 -10.41
N GLN A 416 -16.27 -15.75 -10.53
CA GLN A 416 -16.60 -16.97 -9.82
C GLN A 416 -16.59 -18.18 -10.75
N ASN A 417 -15.73 -19.16 -10.45
CA ASN A 417 -15.70 -20.47 -11.08
C ASN A 417 -15.48 -21.54 -10.01
N THR A 418 -16.54 -22.13 -9.49
CA THR A 418 -16.51 -23.02 -8.34
C THR A 418 -16.89 -24.44 -8.68
N ALA A 419 -16.28 -25.40 -8.00
CA ALA A 419 -16.74 -26.78 -8.05
C ALA A 419 -18.12 -26.91 -7.39
N PRO A 420 -18.97 -27.85 -7.85
CA PRO A 420 -20.33 -28.02 -7.33
C PRO A 420 -20.42 -28.24 -5.81
N THR A 421 -19.44 -28.93 -5.22
CA THR A 421 -19.38 -29.25 -3.78
C THR A 421 -19.06 -27.98 -2.92
N ALA A 422 -18.48 -26.96 -3.51
CA ALA A 422 -18.13 -25.71 -2.83
C ALA A 422 -19.11 -24.55 -3.11
N ALA A 423 -20.10 -24.77 -3.99
CA ALA A 423 -20.95 -23.71 -4.52
C ALA A 423 -21.71 -22.91 -3.45
N LEU A 424 -22.20 -23.59 -2.39
CA LEU A 424 -22.96 -22.91 -1.33
C LEU A 424 -22.09 -21.97 -0.50
N THR A 425 -20.91 -22.41 -0.11
CA THR A 425 -19.98 -21.61 0.72
C THR A 425 -19.38 -20.47 -0.06
N LEU A 426 -19.11 -20.66 -1.35
CA LEU A 426 -18.46 -19.67 -2.21
C LEU A 426 -19.43 -18.65 -2.79
N SER A 427 -20.68 -19.02 -3.07
CA SER A 427 -21.71 -18.06 -3.48
C SER A 427 -22.00 -17.04 -2.38
N THR A 428 -21.87 -17.43 -1.11
CA THR A 428 -21.94 -16.52 0.03
C THR A 428 -20.67 -15.68 0.21
N ALA A 429 -19.49 -16.24 -0.09
CA ALA A 429 -18.21 -15.54 0.10
C ALA A 429 -17.83 -14.58 -1.04
N GLN A 430 -18.43 -14.72 -2.22
CA GLN A 430 -18.07 -13.96 -3.43
C GLN A 430 -19.25 -13.17 -4.03
N CYS A 431 -20.06 -12.55 -3.19
CA CYS A 431 -21.16 -11.67 -3.61
C CYS A 431 -22.11 -12.29 -4.64
N GLY A 432 -22.58 -13.52 -4.37
CA GLY A 432 -23.63 -14.15 -5.17
C GLY A 432 -24.99 -13.43 -5.04
N ARG A 433 -26.04 -13.90 -5.72
CA ARG A 433 -27.37 -13.26 -5.77
C ARG A 433 -27.96 -12.87 -4.41
N THR A 434 -27.68 -13.64 -3.37
CA THR A 434 -28.14 -13.38 -1.99
C THR A 434 -27.56 -12.13 -1.36
N PHE A 435 -26.48 -11.55 -1.93
CA PHE A 435 -25.83 -10.33 -1.46
C PHE A 435 -26.19 -9.09 -2.27
N ASP A 436 -27.20 -9.20 -3.13
CA ASP A 436 -27.75 -8.09 -3.92
C ASP A 436 -26.65 -7.31 -4.69
N PRO A 437 -25.85 -7.98 -5.55
CA PRO A 437 -24.83 -7.31 -6.34
C PRO A 437 -25.47 -6.31 -7.29
N ASN A 438 -24.81 -5.19 -7.54
CA ASN A 438 -25.28 -4.18 -8.50
C ASN A 438 -25.52 -4.77 -9.88
N PHE A 439 -24.69 -5.72 -10.30
CA PHE A 439 -24.80 -6.45 -11.56
C PHE A 439 -24.38 -7.90 -11.37
N LEU A 440 -25.07 -8.80 -12.06
CA LEU A 440 -24.69 -10.21 -12.13
C LEU A 440 -24.69 -10.64 -13.59
N PHE A 441 -23.53 -11.12 -14.07
CA PHE A 441 -23.36 -11.65 -15.42
C PHE A 441 -23.05 -13.14 -15.35
N LEU A 442 -23.71 -13.93 -16.20
CA LEU A 442 -23.44 -15.35 -16.32
C LEU A 442 -22.91 -15.65 -17.73
N TRP A 443 -21.84 -16.42 -17.79
CA TRP A 443 -21.41 -16.96 -19.09
C TRP A 443 -22.43 -17.92 -19.66
N PRO A 444 -22.61 -17.99 -21.01
CA PRO A 444 -23.64 -18.85 -21.60
C PRO A 444 -23.51 -20.34 -21.25
N ASN A 445 -22.30 -20.82 -20.96
CA ASN A 445 -22.01 -22.17 -20.52
C ASN A 445 -21.90 -22.32 -18.99
N ALA A 446 -22.15 -21.24 -18.23
CA ALA A 446 -22.16 -21.29 -16.78
C ALA A 446 -23.33 -22.11 -16.26
N ARG A 447 -23.12 -22.77 -15.13
CA ARG A 447 -24.13 -23.51 -14.41
C ARG A 447 -24.19 -23.04 -12.96
N VAL A 448 -25.40 -22.91 -12.45
CA VAL A 448 -25.65 -22.57 -11.05
C VAL A 448 -26.36 -23.78 -10.41
N SER A 449 -25.60 -24.61 -9.71
CA SER A 449 -26.08 -25.82 -9.08
C SER A 449 -25.36 -26.10 -7.78
N MET A 450 -26.02 -26.69 -6.83
CA MET A 450 -25.43 -27.15 -5.55
C MET A 450 -24.76 -28.53 -5.68
N THR A 451 -25.06 -29.29 -6.72
CA THR A 451 -24.54 -30.65 -6.95
C THR A 451 -23.98 -30.77 -8.36
N ALA A 452 -23.01 -31.67 -8.54
CA ALA A 452 -22.54 -32.01 -9.88
C ALA A 452 -23.63 -32.72 -10.68
N PRO A 453 -23.75 -32.47 -11.99
CA PRO A 453 -24.63 -33.25 -12.85
C PRO A 453 -24.33 -34.74 -12.71
N GLY A 454 -25.38 -35.55 -12.56
CA GLY A 454 -25.26 -36.98 -12.38
C GLY A 454 -25.14 -37.49 -10.93
N HIS A 455 -24.97 -36.61 -9.94
CA HIS A 455 -24.93 -37.00 -8.53
C HIS A 455 -26.22 -36.70 -7.77
N ALA A 456 -27.17 -36.03 -8.39
CA ALA A 456 -28.42 -35.64 -7.73
C ALA A 456 -29.33 -36.85 -7.46
N GLY A 457 -29.30 -37.88 -8.29
CA GLY A 457 -30.04 -39.11 -8.09
C GLY A 457 -29.63 -39.88 -6.83
N SER A 458 -28.35 -39.83 -6.48
CA SER A 458 -27.82 -40.49 -5.27
C SER A 458 -28.19 -39.80 -3.96
N LEU A 459 -28.79 -38.60 -4.01
CA LEU A 459 -29.26 -37.85 -2.84
C LEU A 459 -30.71 -38.11 -2.48
N LEU A 460 -31.43 -38.84 -3.33
CA LEU A 460 -32.79 -39.24 -3.04
C LEU A 460 -32.83 -40.45 -2.08
N PRO A 461 -33.72 -40.44 -1.08
CA PRO A 461 -33.89 -41.62 -0.23
C PRO A 461 -34.25 -42.83 -1.09
N PRO A 462 -33.68 -44.01 -0.83
CA PRO A 462 -34.04 -45.18 -1.58
C PRO A 462 -35.51 -45.57 -1.25
N ASP A 463 -36.40 -45.32 -2.19
CA ASP A 463 -37.73 -45.93 -2.12
C ASP A 463 -37.57 -47.44 -2.31
N SER A 464 -37.88 -48.19 -1.27
CA SER A 464 -37.54 -49.59 -1.13
C SER A 464 -38.36 -50.56 -1.98
N GLU A 465 -39.31 -50.08 -2.81
CA GLU A 465 -40.27 -50.92 -3.54
C GLU A 465 -40.34 -50.73 -5.06
N GLN A 466 -39.46 -49.86 -5.66
CA GLN A 466 -39.47 -49.64 -7.10
C GLN A 466 -38.44 -50.51 -7.83
N ASP A 467 -38.80 -50.95 -9.05
CA ASP A 467 -37.97 -51.73 -9.96
C ASP A 467 -36.74 -50.94 -10.40
N GLU A 468 -35.57 -51.55 -10.53
CA GLU A 468 -34.30 -50.88 -10.87
C GLU A 468 -34.38 -50.06 -12.19
N GLU A 469 -35.24 -50.52 -13.12
CA GLU A 469 -35.42 -49.84 -14.41
C GLU A 469 -36.25 -48.56 -14.28
N GLU A 470 -37.21 -48.51 -13.35
CA GLU A 470 -38.01 -47.33 -13.03
C GLU A 470 -37.19 -46.31 -12.24
N LYS A 471 -36.35 -46.76 -11.32
CA LYS A 471 -35.40 -45.91 -10.59
C LYS A 471 -34.47 -45.21 -11.56
N LYS A 472 -33.87 -45.93 -12.50
CA LYS A 472 -32.97 -45.37 -13.50
C LYS A 472 -33.64 -44.33 -14.39
N LYS A 473 -34.89 -44.60 -14.84
CA LYS A 473 -35.69 -43.64 -15.62
C LYS A 473 -36.02 -42.36 -14.82
N HIS A 474 -36.29 -42.53 -13.52
CA HIS A 474 -36.56 -41.39 -12.64
C HIS A 474 -35.30 -40.56 -12.39
N GLU A 475 -34.16 -41.20 -12.15
CA GLU A 475 -32.86 -40.55 -12.02
C GLU A 475 -32.47 -39.80 -13.28
N ASP A 476 -32.63 -40.40 -14.45
CA ASP A 476 -32.32 -39.77 -15.75
C ASP A 476 -33.21 -38.54 -16.00
N LYS A 477 -34.50 -38.64 -15.67
CA LYS A 477 -35.44 -37.52 -15.79
C LYS A 477 -35.09 -36.38 -14.84
N LEU A 478 -34.73 -36.71 -13.58
CA LEU A 478 -34.31 -35.71 -12.58
C LEU A 478 -33.00 -35.05 -12.97
N ASN A 479 -32.01 -35.83 -13.39
CA ASN A 479 -30.74 -35.31 -13.83
C ASN A 479 -30.90 -34.36 -15.04
N LYS A 480 -31.75 -34.73 -16.01
CA LYS A 480 -32.04 -33.86 -17.16
C LYS A 480 -32.74 -32.58 -16.74
N ARG A 481 -33.70 -32.64 -15.83
CA ARG A 481 -34.38 -31.45 -15.29
C ARG A 481 -33.41 -30.54 -14.54
N LEU A 482 -32.55 -31.10 -13.68
CA LEU A 482 -31.55 -30.35 -12.93
C LEU A 482 -30.48 -29.73 -13.85
N GLU A 483 -30.17 -30.43 -14.95
CA GLU A 483 -29.27 -29.91 -15.96
C GLU A 483 -29.86 -28.68 -16.68
N GLU A 484 -31.15 -28.73 -17.03
CA GLU A 484 -31.89 -27.61 -17.63
C GLU A 484 -32.02 -26.43 -16.65
N GLU A 485 -32.47 -26.69 -15.40
CA GLU A 485 -32.69 -25.68 -14.35
C GLU A 485 -31.39 -25.06 -13.85
N SER A 486 -30.26 -25.76 -13.95
CA SER A 486 -28.94 -25.20 -13.57
C SER A 486 -28.30 -24.29 -14.63
N SER A 487 -28.83 -24.28 -15.85
CA SER A 487 -28.23 -23.51 -16.94
C SER A 487 -28.27 -22.01 -16.70
N ALA A 488 -27.29 -21.29 -17.31
CA ALA A 488 -27.27 -19.84 -17.27
C ALA A 488 -28.55 -19.21 -17.84
N PHE A 489 -29.14 -19.84 -18.84
CA PHE A 489 -30.40 -19.39 -19.47
C PHE A 489 -31.56 -19.44 -18.52
N PHE A 490 -31.71 -20.54 -17.77
CA PHE A 490 -32.75 -20.66 -16.74
C PHE A 490 -32.52 -19.70 -15.58
N SER A 491 -31.26 -19.54 -15.16
CA SER A 491 -30.87 -18.64 -14.05
C SER A 491 -30.98 -17.17 -14.41
N SER A 492 -31.03 -16.77 -15.68
CA SER A 492 -31.15 -15.38 -16.13
C SER A 492 -32.61 -14.90 -16.25
N GLY A 493 -33.58 -15.78 -16.22
CA GLY A 493 -35.03 -15.49 -16.18
C GLY A 493 -35.50 -15.41 -14.77
#